data_a1070adb0abc878d39eab8c7ac73c5b4
#
_entry.id   a1070adb0abc878d39eab8c7ac73c5b4
#
_cell.length_a   1.000
_cell.length_b   1.000
_cell.length_c   1.000
_cell.angle_alpha   90.00
_cell.angle_beta   90.00
_cell.angle_gamma   90.00
#
_symmetry.space_group_name_H-M   'P 1'
#
loop_
_entity.id
_entity.type
_entity.pdbx_description
1 polymer ?
#
loop_
_entity_poly.entity_id
_entity_poly.type
_entity_poly.pdbx_seq_one_letter_code
_entity_poly.pdbx_strand_id
1 'polypeptide(L)'
;MILKSFKSHFGKSKKNLFTFKELESLLNLRPFVNNKRLMVAGDAEYKWQGYSWQTDQNGWPTSSLKKILNEYSIYIADCGRANKKINQLCFELEKIFKRPVDCHIYFSFKKNMKGFGKHKDVSNNFIVLCQGKIKVEVWADKKIEKIMTPGDYVYIPAEIYHKITPITEKRLSCSFPVSHHKNDRSFDEREWLTL
;
A
#
# COMPACT_ATOMS: atom_id res chain seq x y z
N MET A 1 25.14 -1.53 -5.91
CA MET A 1 25.34 -2.99 -5.77
C MET A 1 24.94 -3.56 -4.40
N ILE A 2 24.17 -2.85 -3.57
CA ILE A 2 23.80 -3.28 -2.21
C ILE A 2 22.42 -3.98 -2.18
N LEU A 3 21.58 -3.82 -3.19
CA LEU A 3 20.20 -4.31 -3.18
C LEU A 3 20.01 -5.81 -3.51
N LYS A 4 21.04 -6.50 -4.01
CA LYS A 4 20.95 -7.92 -4.36
C LYS A 4 21.01 -8.89 -3.16
N SER A 5 21.28 -8.40 -1.96
CA SER A 5 21.42 -9.25 -0.76
C SER A 5 20.24 -9.21 0.21
N PHE A 6 19.22 -8.37 -0.04
CA PHE A 6 18.05 -8.33 0.83
C PHE A 6 17.12 -9.50 0.49
N LYS A 7 17.13 -10.52 1.34
CA LYS A 7 16.13 -11.61 1.29
C LYS A 7 14.82 -11.12 1.88
N SER A 8 13.69 -11.69 1.42
CA SER A 8 12.39 -11.45 2.05
C SER A 8 12.46 -11.76 3.54
N HIS A 9 12.05 -10.82 4.38
CA HIS A 9 12.06 -11.01 5.83
C HIS A 9 10.86 -10.36 6.51
N PHE A 10 10.49 -10.92 7.64
CA PHE A 10 9.42 -10.44 8.50
C PHE A 10 10.01 -9.88 9.81
N GLY A 11 9.35 -8.88 10.37
CA GLY A 11 9.73 -8.30 11.65
C GLY A 11 8.59 -7.60 12.34
N LYS A 12 8.91 -6.91 13.43
CA LYS A 12 7.98 -6.10 14.23
C LYS A 12 8.31 -4.63 14.14
N SER A 13 7.30 -3.80 13.89
CA SER A 13 7.36 -2.36 14.03
C SER A 13 6.63 -1.95 15.30
N LYS A 14 7.20 -1.05 16.08
CA LYS A 14 6.54 -0.49 17.28
C LYS A 14 5.57 0.65 16.93
N LYS A 15 5.49 1.06 15.68
CA LYS A 15 4.76 2.26 15.27
C LYS A 15 3.36 1.90 14.78
N ASN A 16 2.31 2.45 15.39
CA ASN A 16 1.00 2.54 14.76
C ASN A 16 1.07 3.67 13.73
N LEU A 17 1.27 3.32 12.46
CA LEU A 17 1.53 4.28 11.39
C LEU A 17 0.28 5.01 10.94
N PHE A 18 -0.85 4.30 10.88
CA PHE A 18 -2.08 4.81 10.30
C PHE A 18 -3.31 4.12 10.88
N THR A 19 -4.40 4.85 11.02
CA THR A 19 -5.66 4.39 11.61
C THR A 19 -6.83 4.54 10.64
N PHE A 20 -7.94 3.84 10.87
CA PHE A 20 -9.16 4.04 10.07
C PHE A 20 -9.75 5.44 10.23
N LYS A 21 -9.56 6.11 11.37
CA LYS A 21 -9.96 7.51 11.55
C LYS A 21 -9.17 8.45 10.64
N GLU A 22 -7.86 8.24 10.53
CA GLU A 22 -7.00 8.99 9.59
C GLU A 22 -7.37 8.66 8.13
N LEU A 23 -7.71 7.40 7.82
CA LEU A 23 -8.21 7.01 6.50
C LEU A 23 -9.51 7.74 6.14
N GLU A 24 -10.47 7.79 7.06
CA GLU A 24 -11.73 8.51 6.89
C GLU A 24 -11.48 9.99 6.62
N SER A 25 -10.60 10.63 7.39
CA SER A 25 -10.20 12.01 7.17
C SER A 25 -9.56 12.21 5.79
N LEU A 26 -8.70 11.28 5.36
CA LEU A 26 -8.04 11.33 4.06
C LEU A 26 -9.06 11.19 2.91
N LEU A 27 -10.02 10.26 3.03
CA LEU A 27 -11.05 10.03 2.02
C LEU A 27 -12.03 11.21 1.89
N ASN A 28 -12.20 12.01 2.94
CA ASN A 28 -13.02 13.22 2.92
C ASN A 28 -12.32 14.43 2.28
N LEU A 29 -11.03 14.33 1.97
CA LEU A 29 -10.31 15.38 1.25
C LEU A 29 -10.55 15.25 -0.25
N ARG A 30 -11.36 16.16 -0.83
CA ARG A 30 -11.67 16.20 -2.26
C ARG A 30 -10.47 16.03 -3.21
N PRO A 31 -9.29 16.66 -2.98
CA PRO A 31 -8.14 16.50 -3.86
C PRO A 31 -7.66 15.06 -3.99
N PHE A 32 -7.75 14.25 -2.93
CA PHE A 32 -7.34 12.85 -2.97
C PHE A 32 -8.26 11.99 -3.83
N VAL A 33 -9.54 12.28 -3.81
CA VAL A 33 -10.55 11.55 -4.58
C VAL A 33 -10.48 11.93 -6.05
N ASN A 34 -10.30 13.21 -6.35
CA ASN A 34 -10.30 13.75 -7.72
C ASN A 34 -9.02 13.41 -8.50
N ASN A 35 -7.90 13.11 -7.84
CA ASN A 35 -6.60 12.91 -8.49
C ASN A 35 -6.29 11.46 -8.85
N LYS A 36 -7.28 10.61 -9.04
CA LYS A 36 -7.11 9.21 -9.47
C LYS A 36 -6.18 8.37 -8.56
N ARG A 37 -6.05 8.76 -7.30
CA ARG A 37 -5.16 8.08 -6.34
C ARG A 37 -5.81 6.87 -5.68
N LEU A 38 -7.14 6.78 -5.76
CA LEU A 38 -7.89 5.66 -5.21
C LEU A 38 -8.07 4.58 -6.28
N MET A 39 -7.59 3.39 -5.97
CA MET A 39 -7.55 2.28 -6.92
C MET A 39 -8.09 1.00 -6.29
N VAL A 40 -8.68 0.16 -7.12
CA VAL A 40 -9.12 -1.19 -6.73
C VAL A 40 -7.96 -2.14 -6.90
N ALA A 41 -7.60 -2.84 -5.83
CA ALA A 41 -6.68 -3.95 -5.91
C ALA A 41 -7.48 -5.17 -6.42
N GLY A 42 -7.51 -5.33 -7.74
CA GLY A 42 -8.30 -6.35 -8.41
C GLY A 42 -7.49 -7.53 -8.87
N ASP A 43 -8.22 -8.57 -9.25
CA ASP A 43 -7.72 -9.72 -9.96
C ASP A 43 -7.17 -9.32 -11.34
N ALA A 44 -6.35 -10.19 -11.97
CA ALA A 44 -5.72 -9.93 -13.26
C ALA A 44 -6.71 -9.63 -14.41
N GLU A 45 -8.00 -9.94 -14.27
CA GLU A 45 -9.06 -9.54 -15.20
C GLU A 45 -9.32 -8.02 -15.18
N TYR A 46 -9.09 -7.35 -14.05
CA TYR A 46 -9.05 -5.90 -13.94
C TYR A 46 -7.63 -5.38 -14.12
N LYS A 47 -6.96 -5.86 -15.18
CA LYS A 47 -5.68 -5.32 -15.61
C LYS A 47 -5.74 -3.81 -15.60
N TRP A 48 -5.10 -3.17 -14.64
CA TRP A 48 -4.68 -1.77 -14.69
C TRP A 48 -5.63 -0.77 -15.37
N GLN A 49 -6.87 -1.13 -15.64
CA GLN A 49 -7.92 -0.17 -15.81
C GLN A 49 -8.13 0.40 -14.42
N GLY A 50 -7.20 1.31 -14.06
CA GLY A 50 -7.45 2.17 -12.94
C GLY A 50 -8.83 2.75 -13.18
N TYR A 51 -9.83 2.18 -12.53
CA TYR A 51 -11.08 2.87 -12.36
C TYR A 51 -10.70 4.09 -11.52
N SER A 52 -10.25 5.12 -12.25
CA SER A 52 -10.22 6.43 -11.68
C SER A 52 -11.67 6.69 -11.34
N TRP A 53 -11.98 6.61 -10.07
CA TRP A 53 -13.25 7.04 -9.55
C TRP A 53 -13.39 8.49 -9.94
N GLN A 54 -14.03 8.72 -11.08
CA GLN A 54 -14.56 10.01 -11.38
C GLN A 54 -15.73 10.17 -10.41
N THR A 55 -15.45 10.81 -9.30
CA THR A 55 -16.52 11.42 -8.54
C THR A 55 -17.12 12.45 -9.45
N ASP A 56 -18.43 12.37 -9.68
CA ASP A 56 -19.15 13.52 -10.14
C ASP A 56 -18.95 14.68 -9.14
N GLN A 57 -19.36 15.87 -9.48
CA GLN A 57 -19.19 17.06 -8.64
C GLN A 57 -19.80 16.92 -7.23
N ASN A 58 -20.57 15.87 -6.98
CA ASN A 58 -21.36 15.62 -5.77
C ASN A 58 -20.79 14.52 -4.85
N GLY A 59 -19.66 13.88 -5.23
CA GLY A 59 -19.02 12.87 -4.41
C GLY A 59 -19.05 11.44 -4.99
N TRP A 60 -18.88 10.45 -4.15
CA TRP A 60 -18.75 9.06 -4.55
C TRP A 60 -20.07 8.49 -5.12
N PRO A 61 -20.06 7.79 -6.26
CA PRO A 61 -21.23 7.06 -6.73
C PRO A 61 -21.55 5.93 -5.73
N THR A 62 -22.50 6.18 -4.85
CA THR A 62 -22.78 5.38 -3.66
C THR A 62 -23.09 3.91 -3.97
N SER A 63 -23.73 3.63 -5.10
CA SER A 63 -24.08 2.27 -5.52
C SER A 63 -22.84 1.47 -5.96
N SER A 64 -22.02 2.05 -6.82
CA SER A 64 -20.79 1.41 -7.31
C SER A 64 -19.77 1.25 -6.18
N LEU A 65 -19.62 2.26 -5.32
CA LEU A 65 -18.73 2.21 -4.18
C LEU A 65 -19.13 1.09 -3.21
N LYS A 66 -20.43 0.95 -2.86
CA LYS A 66 -20.89 -0.13 -1.99
C LYS A 66 -20.53 -1.52 -2.53
N LYS A 67 -20.71 -1.74 -3.83
CA LYS A 67 -20.34 -3.01 -4.48
C LYS A 67 -18.85 -3.27 -4.32
N ILE A 68 -18.01 -2.32 -4.65
CA ILE A 68 -16.56 -2.47 -4.64
C ILE A 68 -16.00 -2.62 -3.23
N LEU A 69 -16.48 -1.81 -2.27
CA LEU A 69 -16.11 -1.92 -0.85
C LEU A 69 -16.53 -3.27 -0.24
N ASN A 70 -17.45 -3.98 -0.86
CA ASN A 70 -17.89 -5.32 -0.42
C ASN A 70 -17.13 -6.47 -1.06
N GLU A 71 -16.46 -6.24 -2.20
CA GLU A 71 -15.82 -7.31 -3.00
C GLU A 71 -14.30 -7.19 -3.05
N TYR A 72 -13.76 -5.98 -3.07
CA TYR A 72 -12.34 -5.73 -3.37
C TYR A 72 -11.59 -5.02 -2.24
N SER A 73 -10.31 -5.35 -2.13
CA SER A 73 -9.36 -4.49 -1.43
C SER A 73 -9.14 -3.22 -2.24
N ILE A 74 -8.99 -2.12 -1.57
CA ILE A 74 -8.76 -0.81 -2.18
C ILE A 74 -7.42 -0.28 -1.69
N TYR A 75 -6.76 0.51 -2.53
CA TYR A 75 -5.59 1.24 -2.11
C TYR A 75 -5.59 2.68 -2.61
N ILE A 76 -4.92 3.52 -1.88
CA ILE A 76 -4.65 4.91 -2.23
C ILE A 76 -3.17 5.00 -2.48
N ALA A 77 -2.77 5.42 -3.69
CA ALA A 77 -1.38 5.67 -4.02
C ALA A 77 -0.92 7.05 -3.52
N ASP A 78 0.38 7.29 -3.57
CA ASP A 78 1.03 8.58 -3.31
C ASP A 78 0.66 9.16 -1.94
N CYS A 79 0.68 8.33 -0.91
CA CYS A 79 0.34 8.67 0.46
C CYS A 79 1.57 8.90 1.37
N GLY A 80 2.76 9.08 0.81
CA GLY A 80 3.98 9.30 1.59
C GLY A 80 3.91 10.49 2.54
N ARG A 81 2.92 11.38 2.34
CA ARG A 81 2.66 12.58 3.16
C ARG A 81 1.34 12.54 3.92
N ALA A 82 0.64 11.41 3.94
CA ALA A 82 -0.67 11.28 4.58
C ALA A 82 -0.66 11.67 6.06
N ASN A 83 0.43 11.39 6.75
CA ASN A 83 0.68 11.88 8.10
C ASN A 83 2.19 11.91 8.41
N LYS A 84 2.55 12.56 9.53
CA LYS A 84 3.96 12.71 9.96
C LYS A 84 4.68 11.37 10.15
N LYS A 85 4.01 10.33 10.63
CA LYS A 85 4.64 9.02 10.90
C LYS A 85 4.97 8.27 9.61
N ILE A 86 4.06 8.30 8.62
CA ILE A 86 4.28 7.73 7.29
C ILE A 86 5.43 8.47 6.61
N ASN A 87 5.39 9.81 6.60
CA ASN A 87 6.43 10.63 5.99
C ASN A 87 7.81 10.35 6.60
N GLN A 88 7.89 10.27 7.93
CA GLN A 88 9.13 9.95 8.62
C GLN A 88 9.65 8.56 8.22
N LEU A 89 8.78 7.55 8.11
CA LEU A 89 9.20 6.21 7.68
C LEU A 89 9.66 6.20 6.22
N CYS A 90 9.03 6.95 5.32
CA CYS A 90 9.53 7.13 3.95
C CYS A 90 10.98 7.64 3.96
N PHE A 91 11.28 8.71 4.72
CA PHE A 91 12.64 9.22 4.83
C PHE A 91 13.63 8.24 5.45
N GLU A 92 13.22 7.47 6.47
CA GLU A 92 14.07 6.44 7.07
C GLU A 92 14.41 5.36 6.03
N LEU A 93 13.44 4.90 5.24
CA LEU A 93 13.63 3.91 4.19
C LEU A 93 14.47 4.47 3.02
N GLU A 94 14.28 5.73 2.63
CA GLU A 94 15.09 6.41 1.63
C GLU A 94 16.58 6.46 2.01
N LYS A 95 16.86 6.72 3.29
CA LYS A 95 18.24 6.68 3.80
C LYS A 95 18.86 5.28 3.70
N ILE A 96 18.07 4.24 3.91
CA ILE A 96 18.51 2.84 3.83
C ILE A 96 18.74 2.43 2.37
N PHE A 97 17.74 2.65 1.52
CA PHE A 97 17.74 2.17 0.14
C PHE A 97 18.48 3.11 -0.83
N LYS A 98 18.75 4.36 -0.42
CA LYS A 98 19.30 5.43 -1.30
C LYS A 98 18.45 5.64 -2.56
N ARG A 99 17.13 5.55 -2.41
CA ARG A 99 16.12 5.64 -3.46
C ARG A 99 14.88 6.32 -2.92
N PRO A 100 14.12 7.02 -3.76
CA PRO A 100 12.81 7.54 -3.37
C PRO A 100 11.88 6.44 -2.86
N VAL A 101 11.13 6.74 -1.81
CA VAL A 101 10.13 5.84 -1.21
C VAL A 101 8.82 6.59 -1.06
N ASP A 102 7.75 5.99 -1.52
CA ASP A 102 6.40 6.49 -1.29
C ASP A 102 5.60 5.55 -0.39
N CYS A 103 4.35 5.86 -0.14
CA CYS A 103 3.44 5.02 0.61
C CYS A 103 2.13 4.82 -0.16
N HIS A 104 1.71 3.56 -0.25
CA HIS A 104 0.36 3.19 -0.67
C HIS A 104 -0.41 2.67 0.53
N ILE A 105 -1.61 3.19 0.78
CA ILE A 105 -2.47 2.75 1.88
C ILE A 105 -3.49 1.76 1.35
N TYR A 106 -3.41 0.53 1.80
CA TYR A 106 -4.33 -0.56 1.45
C TYR A 106 -5.35 -0.78 2.54
N PHE A 107 -6.62 -0.91 2.18
CA PHE A 107 -7.68 -1.22 3.12
C PHE A 107 -8.74 -2.16 2.56
N SER A 108 -9.43 -2.84 3.45
CA SER A 108 -10.58 -3.70 3.15
C SER A 108 -11.50 -3.76 4.35
N PHE A 109 -12.80 -3.86 4.10
CA PHE A 109 -13.81 -3.89 5.16
C PHE A 109 -14.26 -5.29 5.53
N LYS A 110 -14.08 -6.27 4.65
CA LYS A 110 -14.45 -7.67 4.86
C LYS A 110 -13.23 -8.59 4.76
N LYS A 111 -13.34 -9.78 5.33
CA LYS A 111 -12.36 -10.85 5.14
C LYS A 111 -12.41 -11.39 3.70
N ASN A 112 -11.31 -11.97 3.26
CA ASN A 112 -11.17 -12.64 1.96
C ASN A 112 -11.53 -11.76 0.74
N MET A 113 -11.41 -10.44 0.89
CA MET A 113 -11.61 -9.51 -0.21
C MET A 113 -10.65 -9.80 -1.35
N LYS A 114 -11.13 -9.70 -2.59
CA LYS A 114 -10.29 -9.81 -3.79
C LYS A 114 -9.18 -8.78 -3.75
N GLY A 115 -7.99 -9.18 -4.13
CA GLY A 115 -6.79 -8.35 -4.24
C GLY A 115 -6.05 -8.67 -5.53
N PHE A 116 -4.78 -8.31 -5.64
CA PHE A 116 -3.96 -8.57 -6.84
C PHE A 116 -3.70 -10.07 -7.13
N GLY A 117 -4.13 -10.99 -6.27
CA GLY A 117 -3.78 -12.38 -6.43
C GLY A 117 -2.28 -12.64 -6.19
N LYS A 118 -1.72 -13.66 -6.84
CA LYS A 118 -0.28 -13.92 -6.85
C LYS A 118 0.36 -13.07 -7.95
N HIS A 119 1.23 -12.14 -7.56
CA HIS A 119 1.90 -11.21 -8.46
C HIS A 119 3.33 -10.94 -7.99
N LYS A 120 4.06 -10.19 -8.77
CA LYS A 120 5.37 -9.64 -8.43
C LYS A 120 5.39 -8.17 -8.80
N ASP A 121 6.10 -7.38 -8.01
CA ASP A 121 6.29 -5.97 -8.25
C ASP A 121 7.66 -5.70 -8.86
N VAL A 122 7.74 -4.67 -9.67
CA VAL A 122 9.01 -4.18 -10.21
C VAL A 122 9.84 -3.43 -9.17
N SER A 123 9.24 -3.03 -8.03
CA SER A 123 9.87 -2.33 -6.92
C SER A 123 10.04 -3.22 -5.69
N ASN A 124 11.04 -2.91 -4.87
CA ASN A 124 11.09 -3.47 -3.53
C ASN A 124 9.94 -2.90 -2.71
N ASN A 125 9.30 -3.72 -1.88
CA ASN A 125 8.19 -3.30 -1.04
C ASN A 125 8.45 -3.57 0.44
N PHE A 126 8.20 -2.55 1.27
CA PHE A 126 8.19 -2.69 2.71
C PHE A 126 6.75 -2.47 3.21
N ILE A 127 6.12 -3.51 3.73
CA ILE A 127 4.69 -3.51 4.06
C ILE A 127 4.53 -3.61 5.57
N VAL A 128 3.80 -2.66 6.17
CA VAL A 128 3.46 -2.64 7.59
C VAL A 128 1.97 -2.83 7.76
N LEU A 129 1.57 -3.80 8.59
CA LEU A 129 0.18 -3.98 8.96
C LEU A 129 -0.20 -3.05 10.11
N CYS A 130 -1.19 -2.19 9.89
CA CYS A 130 -1.66 -1.21 10.86
C CYS A 130 -2.87 -1.72 11.65
N GLN A 131 -3.78 -2.45 10.98
CA GLN A 131 -4.99 -3.01 11.63
C GLN A 131 -5.47 -4.28 10.94
N GLY A 132 -6.17 -5.14 11.70
CA GLY A 132 -6.68 -6.42 11.23
C GLY A 132 -5.59 -7.50 11.16
N LYS A 133 -5.82 -8.52 10.34
CA LYS A 133 -4.84 -9.58 10.06
C LYS A 133 -4.80 -9.86 8.57
N ILE A 134 -3.61 -10.18 8.07
CA ILE A 134 -3.39 -10.61 6.69
C ILE A 134 -2.60 -11.91 6.67
N LYS A 135 -2.89 -12.75 5.69
CA LYS A 135 -2.01 -13.84 5.30
C LYS A 135 -1.10 -13.34 4.19
N VAL A 136 0.20 -13.45 4.38
CA VAL A 136 1.24 -13.12 3.39
C VAL A 136 1.88 -14.40 2.93
N GLU A 137 1.91 -14.60 1.64
CA GLU A 137 2.57 -15.71 0.97
C GLU A 137 3.67 -15.12 0.07
N VAL A 138 4.89 -15.58 0.20
CA VAL A 138 6.05 -15.14 -0.60
C VAL A 138 6.71 -16.36 -1.22
N TRP A 139 6.93 -16.32 -2.53
CA TRP A 139 7.59 -17.41 -3.30
C TRP A 139 9.00 -16.97 -3.69
N ALA A 140 9.92 -17.04 -2.72
CA ALA A 140 11.36 -16.92 -2.95
C ALA A 140 11.94 -18.33 -3.25
N ASP A 141 13.15 -18.67 -2.77
CA ASP A 141 13.74 -20.01 -2.90
C ASP A 141 12.83 -21.10 -2.30
N LYS A 142 12.14 -20.75 -1.23
CA LYS A 142 11.08 -21.56 -0.61
C LYS A 142 9.83 -20.70 -0.43
N LYS A 143 8.67 -21.34 -0.51
CA LYS A 143 7.42 -20.68 -0.15
C LYS A 143 7.42 -20.37 1.34
N ILE A 144 7.25 -19.09 1.69
CA ILE A 144 7.07 -18.62 3.07
C ILE A 144 5.62 -18.19 3.20
N GLU A 145 4.94 -18.64 4.23
CA GLU A 145 3.60 -18.23 4.57
C GLU A 145 3.56 -17.73 6.02
N LYS A 146 2.99 -16.56 6.24
CA LYS A 146 2.87 -15.98 7.58
C LYS A 146 1.58 -15.19 7.73
N ILE A 147 0.95 -15.34 8.90
CA ILE A 147 -0.10 -14.45 9.35
C ILE A 147 0.55 -13.26 10.06
N MET A 148 0.27 -12.06 9.54
CA MET A 148 0.71 -10.81 10.15
C MET A 148 -0.42 -10.23 11.02
N THR A 149 -0.01 -9.63 12.12
CA THR A 149 -0.84 -8.89 13.09
C THR A 149 -0.40 -7.42 13.14
N PRO A 150 -1.18 -6.50 13.70
CA PRO A 150 -0.80 -5.09 13.78
C PRO A 150 0.60 -4.88 14.36
N GLY A 151 1.39 -4.05 13.70
CA GLY A 151 2.79 -3.81 14.00
C GLY A 151 3.77 -4.79 13.33
N ASP A 152 3.30 -5.89 12.73
CA ASP A 152 4.18 -6.70 11.90
C ASP A 152 4.50 -5.99 10.59
N TYR A 153 5.71 -6.22 10.08
CA TYR A 153 6.12 -5.83 8.74
C TYR A 153 6.69 -7.00 7.95
N VAL A 154 6.64 -6.87 6.64
CA VAL A 154 7.35 -7.73 5.68
C VAL A 154 8.08 -6.86 4.66
N TYR A 155 9.32 -7.23 4.37
CA TYR A 155 10.07 -6.72 3.21
C TYR A 155 10.03 -7.77 2.11
N ILE A 156 9.66 -7.35 0.91
CA ILE A 156 9.60 -8.20 -0.29
C ILE A 156 10.46 -7.53 -1.38
N PRO A 157 11.55 -8.19 -1.81
CA PRO A 157 12.36 -7.69 -2.93
C PRO A 157 11.55 -7.60 -4.21
N ALA A 158 11.98 -6.72 -5.12
CA ALA A 158 11.47 -6.67 -6.48
C ALA A 158 11.53 -8.05 -7.16
N GLU A 159 10.60 -8.30 -8.07
CA GLU A 159 10.49 -9.52 -8.87
C GLU A 159 10.21 -10.81 -8.07
N ILE A 160 9.96 -10.72 -6.77
CA ILE A 160 9.56 -11.87 -5.95
C ILE A 160 8.04 -12.00 -5.94
N TYR A 161 7.54 -13.17 -6.36
CA TYR A 161 6.11 -13.47 -6.31
C TYR A 161 5.59 -13.45 -4.89
N HIS A 162 4.47 -12.77 -4.69
CA HIS A 162 3.80 -12.73 -3.40
C HIS A 162 2.29 -12.62 -3.56
N LYS A 163 1.59 -12.89 -2.46
CA LYS A 163 0.14 -12.73 -2.34
C LYS A 163 -0.21 -12.26 -0.95
N ILE A 164 -1.08 -11.27 -0.85
CA ILE A 164 -1.58 -10.73 0.41
C ILE A 164 -3.09 -10.91 0.45
N THR A 165 -3.57 -11.63 1.46
CA THR A 165 -4.99 -11.92 1.63
C THR A 165 -5.48 -11.37 2.97
N PRO A 166 -6.47 -10.45 3.00
CA PRO A 166 -7.11 -10.04 4.24
C PRO A 166 -7.88 -11.22 4.85
N ILE A 167 -7.60 -11.57 6.11
CA ILE A 167 -8.25 -12.69 6.80
C ILE A 167 -9.17 -12.24 7.93
N THR A 168 -9.23 -10.96 8.22
CA THR A 168 -10.18 -10.34 9.13
C THR A 168 -10.93 -9.20 8.45
N GLU A 169 -12.01 -8.77 9.05
CA GLU A 169 -12.66 -7.51 8.71
C GLU A 169 -11.78 -6.31 9.09
N LYS A 170 -12.02 -5.15 8.43
CA LYS A 170 -11.32 -3.89 8.70
C LYS A 170 -9.79 -4.02 8.69
N ARG A 171 -9.23 -4.49 7.58
CA ARG A 171 -7.77 -4.52 7.37
C ARG A 171 -7.26 -3.18 6.88
N LEU A 172 -6.16 -2.73 7.44
CA LEU A 172 -5.43 -1.53 7.04
C LEU A 172 -3.92 -1.80 7.05
N SER A 173 -3.25 -1.52 5.95
CA SER A 173 -1.79 -1.65 5.83
C SER A 173 -1.20 -0.52 5.00
N CYS A 174 0.05 -0.17 5.30
CA CYS A 174 0.86 0.75 4.52
C CYS A 174 1.92 -0.06 3.77
N SER A 175 1.99 0.08 2.46
CA SER A 175 3.04 -0.48 1.60
C SER A 175 3.94 0.65 1.13
N PHE A 176 5.24 0.46 1.22
CA PHE A 176 6.27 1.44 0.89
C PHE A 176 7.06 0.93 -0.32
N PRO A 177 6.63 1.22 -1.55
CA PRO A 177 7.40 0.90 -2.74
C PRO A 177 8.66 1.76 -2.79
N VAL A 178 9.79 1.11 -3.06
CA VAL A 178 11.09 1.76 -3.27
C VAL A 178 11.30 1.92 -4.76
N SER A 179 11.44 3.16 -5.25
CA SER A 179 11.59 3.44 -6.68
C SER A 179 12.75 2.69 -7.32
N HIS A 180 12.56 2.24 -8.56
CA HIS A 180 13.62 1.67 -9.39
C HIS A 180 14.61 2.72 -9.88
N HIS A 181 14.15 3.92 -10.14
CA HIS A 181 14.93 5.00 -10.71
C HIS A 181 15.43 5.97 -9.64
N LYS A 182 16.72 6.29 -9.67
CA LYS A 182 17.30 7.31 -8.77
C LYS A 182 16.66 8.69 -8.98
N ASN A 183 16.20 8.96 -10.20
CA ASN A 183 15.69 10.25 -10.66
C ASN A 183 14.19 10.17 -10.98
N ASP A 184 13.42 9.37 -10.26
CA ASP A 184 12.00 9.30 -10.45
C ASP A 184 11.34 10.60 -9.93
N ARG A 185 11.04 11.50 -10.86
CA ARG A 185 10.53 12.85 -10.56
C ARG A 185 9.14 12.85 -9.89
N SER A 186 8.43 11.74 -9.92
CA SER A 186 7.15 11.61 -9.22
C SER A 186 7.26 11.84 -7.71
N PHE A 187 8.49 11.82 -7.18
CA PHE A 187 8.79 12.05 -5.77
C PHE A 187 9.39 13.42 -5.45
N ASP A 188 9.75 14.22 -6.47
CA ASP A 188 10.35 15.55 -6.28
C ASP A 188 9.38 16.57 -5.66
N GLU A 189 8.07 16.30 -5.69
CA GLU A 189 7.06 17.13 -5.02
C GLU A 189 7.24 17.19 -3.48
N ARG A 190 8.13 16.39 -2.91
CA ARG A 190 8.42 16.38 -1.47
C ARG A 190 9.25 17.58 -1.01
N GLU A 191 9.97 18.25 -1.89
CA GLU A 191 10.75 19.45 -1.54
C GLU A 191 9.87 20.63 -1.12
N TRP A 192 8.61 20.66 -1.56
CA TRP A 192 7.67 21.77 -1.32
C TRP A 192 7.13 21.84 0.12
N LEU A 193 7.38 20.85 0.98
CA LEU A 193 6.84 20.78 2.35
C LEU A 193 7.92 20.92 3.43
N THR A 194 9.11 21.34 3.09
CA THR A 194 10.19 21.65 4.05
C THR A 194 10.27 23.13 4.41
N LEU A 195 9.26 23.92 4.01
CA LEU A 195 9.07 25.32 4.41
C LEU A 195 8.21 25.44 5.64
#